data_70b8c72525e0f31fcb4e2005a2b7744c
#
_entry.id   70b8c72525e0f31fcb4e2005a2b7744c
#
_cell.length_a   1.000
_cell.length_b   1.000
_cell.length_c   1.000
_cell.angle_alpha   90.00
_cell.angle_beta   90.00
_cell.angle_gamma   90.00
#
_symmetry.space_group_name_H-M   'P 1'
#
loop_
_entity.id
_entity.type
_entity.pdbx_description
1 polymer ?
#
loop_
_entity_poly.entity_id
_entity_poly.type
_entity_poly.pdbx_seq_one_letter_code
_entity_poly.pdbx_strand_id
1 'polypeptide(L)'
;MLKVLSAPSKGTFQVNSIARRAKIAVSADGRGLVSQAGTVVLAETARVTGVGRGLTEGLARWRAPRAVHDPGKIVTDLVMMLALGGDCLADVAVLRAQPQLCGPVASGPVISRLVSALAADVPRALRAIRRARAAARERAWALAGAAAPGADGSLIPVDIDATIVLAHSEKEQAAPTWKKTFGFHPLAAFADHGAGAGGEALAILLRPGNAGSNTAGEHIEAARLALAQLPRRQRRRVLIRTDSGGGTHDFLGWLAGRRLHYSVGMAITEDMAEAILTIPDRVWEPAYDPGGQVRPGAWVAELTGLLNLSAWPEGMRVIVRKERPHPGAQLRFTDLDGHRFTCFATGTRRGQLADLELRHRRRARCEDRIRAAKDTGLRNLPLHGFGQNQIWCELVAMACELTAWMQMLALDGPARAWEPKRLRLRMFSAAGRLARSGRRLRLRLAATWPWATQLTAAITRLQAFAPG
;
A
#
# COMPACT_ATOMS: atom_id res chain seq x y z
N MET A 1 40.42 10.07 -61.69
CA MET A 1 40.21 8.84 -60.93
C MET A 1 39.31 9.14 -59.73
N LEU A 2 37.99 8.96 -59.88
CA LEU A 2 36.99 9.16 -58.82
C LEU A 2 36.94 7.92 -57.95
N LYS A 3 37.27 8.04 -56.64
CA LYS A 3 37.03 7.00 -55.66
C LYS A 3 35.53 6.96 -55.35
N VAL A 4 34.91 5.89 -55.79
CA VAL A 4 33.54 5.51 -55.36
C VAL A 4 33.61 5.09 -53.91
N LEU A 5 33.02 5.92 -53.03
CA LEU A 5 32.77 5.52 -51.64
C LEU A 5 31.59 4.54 -51.63
N SER A 6 31.84 3.29 -51.31
CA SER A 6 30.82 2.29 -51.12
C SER A 6 29.94 2.66 -49.92
N ALA A 7 28.63 2.65 -50.11
CA ALA A 7 27.66 2.83 -49.06
C ALA A 7 27.79 1.70 -48.01
N PRO A 8 27.65 1.98 -46.70
CA PRO A 8 27.75 0.95 -45.68
C PRO A 8 26.56 -0.02 -45.82
N SER A 9 26.86 -1.30 -45.73
CA SER A 9 25.90 -2.36 -45.79
C SER A 9 24.85 -2.22 -44.64
N LYS A 10 23.58 -2.36 -44.98
CA LYS A 10 22.46 -2.42 -44.03
C LYS A 10 22.73 -3.55 -43.01
N GLY A 11 22.97 -3.20 -41.72
CA GLY A 11 22.93 -4.20 -40.66
C GLY A 11 23.90 -4.04 -39.49
N THR A 12 24.91 -3.16 -39.57
CA THR A 12 25.83 -2.94 -38.43
C THR A 12 25.82 -1.47 -38.04
N PHE A 13 25.02 -1.10 -37.06
CA PHE A 13 25.27 0.12 -36.32
C PHE A 13 26.63 -0.05 -35.61
N GLN A 14 27.61 0.81 -35.93
CA GLN A 14 28.80 0.90 -35.08
C GLN A 14 28.31 1.23 -33.68
N VAL A 15 28.42 0.26 -32.77
CA VAL A 15 28.32 0.51 -31.33
C VAL A 15 29.49 1.45 -31.04
N ASN A 16 29.23 2.72 -30.80
CA ASN A 16 30.23 3.65 -30.32
C ASN A 16 30.78 3.08 -29.01
N SER A 17 31.92 2.43 -29.09
CA SER A 17 32.68 2.02 -27.94
C SER A 17 32.88 3.25 -27.07
N ILE A 18 32.56 3.14 -25.81
CA ILE A 18 32.57 4.09 -24.69
C ILE A 18 33.48 5.30 -25.01
N ALA A 19 32.85 6.41 -25.36
CA ALA A 19 33.56 7.71 -25.49
C ALA A 19 34.31 7.91 -24.14
N ARG A 20 35.58 8.31 -24.19
CA ARG A 20 36.36 8.60 -22.98
C ARG A 20 35.56 9.56 -22.13
N ARG A 21 35.12 9.08 -20.94
CA ARG A 21 34.44 9.95 -19.99
C ARG A 21 35.40 11.10 -19.65
N ALA A 22 34.90 12.31 -19.70
CA ALA A 22 35.65 13.47 -19.22
C ALA A 22 36.07 13.22 -17.75
N LYS A 23 37.28 13.64 -17.40
CA LYS A 23 37.69 13.69 -15.98
C LYS A 23 36.78 14.67 -15.27
N ILE A 24 36.02 14.18 -14.29
CA ILE A 24 35.09 14.99 -13.50
C ILE A 24 35.81 15.38 -12.21
N ALA A 25 36.00 16.67 -11.98
CA ALA A 25 36.38 17.18 -10.66
C ALA A 25 35.11 17.23 -9.80
N VAL A 26 35.19 16.77 -8.56
CA VAL A 26 34.09 16.72 -7.60
C VAL A 26 34.36 17.69 -6.46
N SER A 27 33.37 18.52 -6.12
CA SER A 27 33.40 19.40 -4.94
C SER A 27 32.06 19.32 -4.21
N ALA A 28 32.05 19.68 -2.93
CA ALA A 28 30.86 19.69 -2.06
C ALA A 28 30.38 21.12 -1.70
N ASP A 29 30.77 22.14 -2.49
CA ASP A 29 30.51 23.55 -2.24
C ASP A 29 29.27 24.11 -2.97
N GLY A 30 28.50 23.27 -3.63
CA GLY A 30 27.31 23.65 -4.40
C GLY A 30 26.20 24.24 -3.52
N ARG A 31 26.01 25.57 -3.55
CA ARG A 31 24.97 26.26 -2.77
C ARG A 31 23.61 26.21 -3.47
N GLY A 32 22.55 25.99 -2.66
CA GLY A 32 21.17 25.98 -3.11
C GLY A 32 20.80 24.76 -3.97
N LEU A 33 21.66 23.77 -4.08
CA LEU A 33 21.36 22.51 -4.76
C LEU A 33 20.43 21.67 -3.90
N VAL A 34 19.49 21.00 -4.54
CA VAL A 34 18.48 20.13 -3.92
C VAL A 34 18.50 18.80 -4.66
N SER A 35 18.79 17.71 -3.98
CA SER A 35 18.88 16.37 -4.55
C SER A 35 17.53 15.65 -4.67
N GLN A 36 16.55 16.08 -3.90
CA GLN A 36 15.21 15.49 -3.84
C GLN A 36 14.14 16.60 -3.93
N ALA A 37 14.17 17.35 -5.03
CA ALA A 37 13.25 18.46 -5.24
C ALA A 37 11.78 18.04 -5.27
N GLY A 38 11.49 16.77 -5.60
CA GLY A 38 10.16 16.21 -5.54
C GLY A 38 9.58 16.05 -4.13
N THR A 39 10.35 16.22 -3.05
CA THR A 39 9.83 16.29 -1.68
C THR A 39 8.73 17.34 -1.55
N VAL A 40 8.78 18.41 -2.35
CA VAL A 40 7.75 19.46 -2.37
C VAL A 40 6.37 18.90 -2.69
N VAL A 41 6.25 17.92 -3.57
CA VAL A 41 4.93 17.36 -3.91
C VAL A 41 4.32 16.59 -2.72
N LEU A 42 5.14 15.93 -1.89
CA LEU A 42 4.68 15.28 -0.64
C LEU A 42 4.29 16.32 0.41
N ALA A 43 5.10 17.37 0.58
CA ALA A 43 4.81 18.47 1.51
C ALA A 43 3.50 19.20 1.13
N GLU A 44 3.28 19.47 -0.16
CA GLU A 44 2.04 20.06 -0.65
C GLU A 44 0.84 19.12 -0.45
N THR A 45 1.01 17.81 -0.63
CA THR A 45 -0.03 16.83 -0.34
C THR A 45 -0.38 16.83 1.16
N ALA A 46 0.61 16.87 2.05
CA ALA A 46 0.37 16.97 3.49
C ALA A 46 -0.34 18.29 3.85
N ARG A 47 -0.01 19.39 3.18
CA ARG A 47 -0.65 20.69 3.36
C ARG A 47 -2.13 20.66 2.97
N VAL A 48 -2.45 20.15 1.78
CA VAL A 48 -3.84 20.18 1.27
C VAL A 48 -4.75 19.17 1.97
N THR A 49 -4.21 18.05 2.44
CA THR A 49 -4.96 17.06 3.20
C THR A 49 -5.13 17.44 4.67
N GLY A 50 -4.31 18.36 5.18
CA GLY A 50 -4.34 18.79 6.58
C GLY A 50 -3.75 17.78 7.56
N VAL A 51 -3.09 16.71 7.08
CA VAL A 51 -2.57 15.65 7.95
C VAL A 51 -1.56 16.18 8.96
N GLY A 52 -0.68 17.11 8.57
CA GLY A 52 0.29 17.73 9.49
C GLY A 52 -0.38 18.50 10.61
N ARG A 53 -1.43 19.29 10.32
CA ARG A 53 -2.22 20.00 11.34
C ARG A 53 -2.90 19.02 12.29
N GLY A 54 -3.59 18.01 11.77
CA GLY A 54 -4.25 17.00 12.60
C GLY A 54 -3.28 16.24 13.52
N LEU A 55 -2.05 16.01 13.07
CA LEU A 55 -1.00 15.41 13.90
C LEU A 55 -0.51 16.38 14.99
N THR A 56 -0.29 17.65 14.65
CA THR A 56 0.10 18.68 15.65
C THR A 56 -0.93 18.78 16.78
N GLU A 57 -2.22 18.83 16.43
CA GLU A 57 -3.30 18.88 17.40
C GLU A 57 -3.40 17.57 18.20
N GLY A 58 -3.40 16.42 17.51
CA GLY A 58 -3.56 15.10 18.12
C GLY A 58 -2.41 14.70 19.05
N LEU A 59 -1.18 15.16 18.75
CA LEU A 59 0.02 14.82 19.49
C LEU A 59 0.47 15.94 20.46
N ALA A 60 -0.30 16.98 20.64
CA ALA A 60 0.05 18.14 21.46
C ALA A 60 0.47 17.77 22.90
N ARG A 61 -0.16 16.74 23.50
CA ARG A 61 0.16 16.26 24.85
C ARG A 61 1.59 15.71 25.02
N TRP A 62 2.20 15.24 23.91
CA TRP A 62 3.60 14.75 23.91
C TRP A 62 4.62 15.87 23.65
N ARG A 63 4.15 17.10 23.51
CA ARG A 63 5.05 18.26 23.40
C ARG A 63 5.61 18.61 24.78
N ALA A 64 6.91 18.45 24.96
CA ALA A 64 7.57 18.91 26.17
C ALA A 64 7.49 20.46 26.29
N PRO A 65 7.48 21.02 27.52
CA PRO A 65 7.31 22.48 27.75
C PRO A 65 8.30 23.38 27.00
N ARG A 66 9.51 22.88 26.76
CA ARG A 66 10.59 23.63 26.05
C ARG A 66 10.94 22.97 24.71
N ALA A 67 10.02 22.22 24.09
CA ALA A 67 10.28 21.57 22.83
C ALA A 67 10.42 22.59 21.70
N VAL A 68 11.54 22.53 20.99
CA VAL A 68 11.80 23.32 19.77
C VAL A 68 11.02 22.77 18.60
N HIS A 69 10.81 21.44 18.55
CA HIS A 69 10.13 20.75 17.47
C HIS A 69 8.75 20.24 17.92
N ASP A 70 7.76 20.47 17.07
CA ASP A 70 6.40 19.97 17.26
C ASP A 70 6.33 18.46 17.01
N PRO A 71 5.70 17.65 17.89
CA PRO A 71 5.55 16.21 17.69
C PRO A 71 4.87 15.83 16.37
N GLY A 72 3.84 16.57 15.96
CA GLY A 72 3.16 16.34 14.69
C GLY A 72 4.04 16.62 13.48
N LYS A 73 4.89 17.66 13.56
CA LYS A 73 5.91 17.96 12.54
C LYS A 73 6.94 16.83 12.45
N ILE A 74 7.43 16.32 13.60
CA ILE A 74 8.39 15.20 13.63
C ILE A 74 7.78 13.97 12.96
N VAL A 75 6.54 13.63 13.28
CA VAL A 75 5.83 12.50 12.67
C VAL A 75 5.65 12.73 11.15
N THR A 76 5.29 13.93 10.73
CA THR A 76 5.16 14.27 9.30
C THR A 76 6.49 14.13 8.56
N ASP A 77 7.61 14.57 9.18
CA ASP A 77 8.94 14.42 8.60
C ASP A 77 9.34 12.94 8.45
N LEU A 78 9.05 12.11 9.45
CA LEU A 78 9.28 10.66 9.35
C LEU A 78 8.46 10.02 8.24
N VAL A 79 7.21 10.40 8.07
CA VAL A 79 6.33 9.93 7.00
C VAL A 79 6.88 10.32 5.63
N MET A 80 7.33 11.57 5.47
CA MET A 80 7.97 12.00 4.22
C MET A 80 9.28 11.25 3.96
N MET A 81 10.13 11.08 4.99
CA MET A 81 11.37 10.32 4.91
C MET A 81 11.13 8.88 4.44
N LEU A 82 10.12 8.19 5.00
CA LEU A 82 9.71 6.84 4.57
C LEU A 82 9.24 6.82 3.11
N ALA A 83 8.44 7.79 2.68
CA ALA A 83 8.01 7.90 1.29
C ALA A 83 9.19 8.10 0.33
N LEU A 84 10.23 8.81 0.76
CA LEU A 84 11.47 9.00 0.02
C LEU A 84 12.40 7.77 0.04
N GLY A 85 12.11 6.75 0.84
CA GLY A 85 12.81 5.47 0.86
C GLY A 85 13.74 5.25 2.05
N GLY A 86 13.70 6.10 3.05
CA GLY A 86 14.34 5.81 4.32
C GLY A 86 13.67 4.64 5.03
N ASP A 87 14.40 3.92 5.86
CA ASP A 87 13.93 2.75 6.59
C ASP A 87 14.41 2.70 8.05
N CYS A 88 15.07 3.76 8.50
CA CYS A 88 15.47 3.96 9.90
C CYS A 88 15.37 5.42 10.34
N LEU A 89 15.43 5.69 11.66
CA LEU A 89 15.31 7.04 12.18
C LEU A 89 16.44 7.99 11.75
N ALA A 90 17.62 7.44 11.44
CA ALA A 90 18.77 8.22 11.02
C ALA A 90 18.58 8.86 9.63
N ASP A 91 17.76 8.25 8.76
CA ASP A 91 17.54 8.69 7.38
C ASP A 91 16.81 10.04 7.29
N VAL A 92 16.24 10.51 8.39
CA VAL A 92 15.71 11.88 8.48
C VAL A 92 16.77 12.95 8.19
N ALA A 93 18.06 12.59 8.25
CA ALA A 93 19.17 13.44 7.86
C ALA A 93 19.04 13.99 6.44
N VAL A 94 18.41 13.23 5.53
CA VAL A 94 18.13 13.67 4.15
C VAL A 94 17.24 14.91 4.11
N LEU A 95 16.20 14.96 4.96
CA LEU A 95 15.32 16.13 5.09
C LEU A 95 16.02 17.28 5.81
N ARG A 96 16.81 16.98 6.85
CA ARG A 96 17.59 17.98 7.60
C ARG A 96 18.62 18.70 6.73
N ALA A 97 19.16 18.01 5.73
CA ALA A 97 20.09 18.62 4.76
C ALA A 97 19.42 19.66 3.86
N GLN A 98 18.09 19.76 3.86
CA GLN A 98 17.32 20.63 2.97
C GLN A 98 16.34 21.53 3.75
N PRO A 99 16.82 22.36 4.71
CA PRO A 99 15.95 23.12 5.60
C PRO A 99 15.10 24.17 4.87
N GLN A 100 15.51 24.61 3.69
CA GLN A 100 14.75 25.56 2.89
C GLN A 100 13.49 24.93 2.25
N LEU A 101 13.47 23.61 2.08
CA LEU A 101 12.28 22.85 1.59
C LEU A 101 11.46 22.28 2.73
N CYS A 102 12.12 21.71 3.72
CA CYS A 102 11.49 20.91 4.77
C CYS A 102 11.27 21.71 6.07
N GLY A 103 11.82 22.93 6.17
CA GLY A 103 11.85 23.69 7.42
C GLY A 103 12.78 23.06 8.45
N PRO A 104 12.65 23.45 9.73
CA PRO A 104 13.41 22.86 10.82
C PRO A 104 13.02 21.38 11.01
N VAL A 105 13.98 20.48 10.90
CA VAL A 105 13.81 19.03 11.08
C VAL A 105 14.56 18.58 12.33
N ALA A 106 13.91 17.77 13.16
CA ALA A 106 14.45 17.28 14.42
C ALA A 106 15.66 16.35 14.21
N SER A 107 16.56 16.29 15.19
CA SER A 107 17.69 15.36 15.17
C SER A 107 17.25 13.94 15.55
N GLY A 108 18.03 12.92 15.15
CA GLY A 108 17.77 11.51 15.48
C GLY A 108 17.49 11.26 16.97
N PRO A 109 18.29 11.81 17.93
CA PRO A 109 17.99 11.65 19.35
C PRO A 109 16.66 12.29 19.79
N VAL A 110 16.23 13.40 19.19
CA VAL A 110 14.93 14.02 19.50
C VAL A 110 13.80 13.14 18.99
N ILE A 111 13.93 12.59 17.78
CA ILE A 111 12.97 11.67 17.19
C ILE A 111 12.87 10.39 18.01
N SER A 112 14.00 9.79 18.41
CA SER A 112 14.01 8.58 19.23
C SER A 112 13.29 8.79 20.57
N ARG A 113 13.53 9.93 21.24
CA ARG A 113 12.82 10.27 22.48
C ARG A 113 11.30 10.42 22.25
N LEU A 114 10.89 11.05 21.15
CA LEU A 114 9.46 11.14 20.83
C LEU A 114 8.84 9.77 20.58
N VAL A 115 9.49 8.91 19.79
CA VAL A 115 8.98 7.55 19.52
C VAL A 115 8.86 6.74 20.82
N SER A 116 9.85 6.85 21.72
CA SER A 116 9.79 6.22 23.04
C SER A 116 8.65 6.79 23.91
N ALA A 117 8.44 8.10 23.90
CA ALA A 117 7.33 8.73 24.62
C ALA A 117 5.95 8.34 24.07
N LEU A 118 5.81 8.18 22.75
CA LEU A 118 4.59 7.65 22.11
C LEU A 118 4.37 6.19 22.49
N ALA A 119 5.43 5.39 22.51
CA ALA A 119 5.40 3.98 22.87
C ALA A 119 5.11 3.73 24.36
N ALA A 120 5.29 4.70 25.24
CA ALA A 120 4.89 4.60 26.65
C ALA A 120 3.35 4.54 26.83
N ASP A 121 2.57 5.04 25.83
CA ASP A 121 1.10 4.95 25.84
C ASP A 121 0.62 4.67 24.39
N VAL A 122 1.00 3.50 23.87
CA VAL A 122 0.70 3.07 22.50
C VAL A 122 -0.78 3.22 22.13
N PRO A 123 -1.74 2.75 22.93
CA PRO A 123 -3.15 2.84 22.55
C PRO A 123 -3.62 4.28 22.32
N ARG A 124 -3.12 5.23 23.12
CA ARG A 124 -3.49 6.64 23.00
C ARG A 124 -2.78 7.30 21.83
N ALA A 125 -1.49 7.02 21.64
CA ALA A 125 -0.71 7.53 20.52
C ALA A 125 -1.30 7.08 19.18
N LEU A 126 -1.57 5.79 19.04
CA LEU A 126 -2.19 5.24 17.83
C LEU A 126 -3.58 5.82 17.57
N ARG A 127 -4.41 6.00 18.60
CA ARG A 127 -5.73 6.66 18.43
C ARG A 127 -5.59 8.08 17.90
N ALA A 128 -4.64 8.86 18.42
CA ALA A 128 -4.40 10.23 17.97
C ALA A 128 -3.95 10.29 16.51
N ILE A 129 -2.96 9.47 16.15
CA ILE A 129 -2.43 9.38 14.78
C ILE A 129 -3.53 8.92 13.81
N ARG A 130 -4.24 7.84 14.14
CA ARG A 130 -5.33 7.28 13.31
C ARG A 130 -6.47 8.26 13.10
N ARG A 131 -6.78 9.10 14.10
CA ARG A 131 -7.78 10.17 13.95
C ARG A 131 -7.32 11.21 12.92
N ALA A 132 -6.07 11.65 12.97
CA ALA A 132 -5.50 12.59 12.00
C ALA A 132 -5.49 12.00 10.58
N ARG A 133 -5.11 10.72 10.44
CA ARG A 133 -5.15 9.98 9.16
C ARG A 133 -6.57 9.93 8.58
N ALA A 134 -7.56 9.53 9.38
CA ALA A 134 -8.94 9.42 8.93
C ALA A 134 -9.52 10.75 8.45
N ALA A 135 -9.25 11.85 9.17
CA ALA A 135 -9.66 13.20 8.77
C ALA A 135 -8.98 13.64 7.46
N ALA A 136 -7.68 13.40 7.34
CA ALA A 136 -6.92 13.72 6.13
C ALA A 136 -7.41 12.92 4.91
N ARG A 137 -7.75 11.63 5.10
CA ARG A 137 -8.34 10.79 4.03
C ARG A 137 -9.70 11.32 3.60
N GLU A 138 -10.58 11.64 4.55
CA GLU A 138 -11.90 12.19 4.23
C GLU A 138 -11.76 13.44 3.36
N ARG A 139 -10.81 14.32 3.70
CA ARG A 139 -10.50 15.50 2.90
C ARG A 139 -9.87 15.16 1.54
N ALA A 140 -8.89 14.25 1.50
CA ALA A 140 -8.26 13.82 0.24
C ALA A 140 -9.29 13.26 -0.75
N TRP A 141 -10.21 12.42 -0.27
CA TRP A 141 -11.26 11.85 -1.11
C TRP A 141 -12.31 12.90 -1.53
N ALA A 142 -12.63 13.86 -0.67
CA ALA A 142 -13.49 15.00 -1.03
C ALA A 142 -12.85 15.84 -2.15
N LEU A 143 -11.54 16.11 -2.06
CA LEU A 143 -10.81 16.87 -3.09
C LEU A 143 -10.66 16.08 -4.40
N ALA A 144 -10.55 14.76 -4.32
CA ALA A 144 -10.45 13.89 -5.50
C ALA A 144 -11.79 13.78 -6.28
N GLY A 145 -12.92 14.03 -5.63
CA GLY A 145 -14.25 14.00 -6.26
C GLY A 145 -14.53 12.66 -6.94
N ALA A 146 -14.78 12.67 -8.23
CA ALA A 146 -15.06 11.46 -9.03
C ALA A 146 -13.90 10.47 -9.09
N ALA A 147 -12.68 10.89 -8.78
CA ALA A 147 -11.51 10.01 -8.74
C ALA A 147 -11.33 9.28 -7.40
N ALA A 148 -12.15 9.58 -6.40
CA ALA A 148 -12.13 8.91 -5.10
C ALA A 148 -12.72 7.49 -5.19
N PRO A 149 -12.23 6.53 -4.37
CA PRO A 149 -12.79 5.19 -4.31
C PRO A 149 -14.30 5.20 -3.99
N GLY A 150 -15.09 4.45 -4.78
CA GLY A 150 -16.54 4.35 -4.58
C GLY A 150 -17.35 5.61 -4.89
N ALA A 151 -16.76 6.62 -5.54
CA ALA A 151 -17.48 7.83 -5.97
C ALA A 151 -18.58 7.54 -6.99
N ASP A 152 -18.37 6.53 -7.82
CA ASP A 152 -19.32 6.03 -8.83
C ASP A 152 -20.48 5.20 -8.24
N GLY A 153 -20.50 5.03 -6.93
CA GLY A 153 -21.49 4.20 -6.29
C GLY A 153 -21.06 2.74 -6.10
N SER A 154 -19.89 2.31 -6.57
CA SER A 154 -19.38 0.94 -6.37
C SER A 154 -19.00 0.66 -4.92
N LEU A 155 -18.85 -0.64 -4.59
CA LEU A 155 -18.28 -1.06 -3.32
C LEU A 155 -16.79 -0.72 -3.27
N ILE A 156 -16.30 -0.33 -2.11
CA ILE A 156 -14.88 -0.11 -1.86
C ILE A 156 -14.27 -1.44 -1.42
N PRO A 157 -13.40 -2.07 -2.24
CA PRO A 157 -12.72 -3.28 -1.81
C PRO A 157 -11.67 -2.94 -0.74
N VAL A 158 -11.72 -3.69 0.35
CA VAL A 158 -10.71 -3.66 1.42
C VAL A 158 -10.11 -5.05 1.52
N ASP A 159 -8.86 -5.16 1.09
CA ASP A 159 -8.10 -6.40 1.13
C ASP A 159 -7.36 -6.52 2.44
N ILE A 160 -7.49 -7.66 3.12
CA ILE A 160 -6.76 -7.98 4.34
C ILE A 160 -5.88 -9.19 4.05
N ASP A 161 -4.59 -9.07 4.32
CA ASP A 161 -3.63 -10.14 4.11
C ASP A 161 -2.45 -10.01 5.09
N ALA A 162 -1.84 -11.15 5.41
CA ALA A 162 -0.69 -11.21 6.31
C ALA A 162 0.62 -11.22 5.52
N THR A 163 1.68 -10.72 6.15
CA THR A 163 3.01 -10.80 5.55
C THR A 163 4.07 -11.04 6.61
N ILE A 164 5.16 -11.71 6.25
CA ILE A 164 6.32 -11.89 7.15
C ILE A 164 7.25 -10.68 6.99
N VAL A 165 7.70 -10.15 8.12
CA VAL A 165 8.77 -9.16 8.23
C VAL A 165 9.91 -9.78 9.03
N LEU A 166 11.08 -9.90 8.41
CA LEU A 166 12.25 -10.52 9.03
C LEU A 166 12.85 -9.59 10.09
N ALA A 167 13.31 -10.17 11.18
CA ALA A 167 14.14 -9.50 12.16
C ALA A 167 15.55 -10.15 12.13
N HIS A 168 16.57 -9.31 12.05
CA HIS A 168 17.97 -9.74 12.00
C HIS A 168 18.65 -9.68 13.38
N SER A 169 17.90 -9.32 14.40
CA SER A 169 18.34 -9.26 15.79
C SER A 169 17.16 -9.58 16.71
N GLU A 170 17.45 -9.90 17.96
CA GLU A 170 16.43 -10.04 18.99
C GLU A 170 15.70 -8.72 19.20
N LYS A 171 14.40 -8.73 18.98
CA LYS A 171 13.49 -7.61 19.22
C LYS A 171 12.32 -8.13 20.03
N GLU A 172 11.74 -7.26 20.81
CA GLU A 172 10.58 -7.62 21.63
C GLU A 172 9.47 -8.23 20.77
N GLN A 173 9.00 -9.43 21.12
CA GLN A 173 8.01 -10.26 20.42
C GLN A 173 8.40 -10.71 18.99
N ALA A 174 9.63 -10.56 18.55
CA ALA A 174 10.11 -11.28 17.39
C ALA A 174 10.15 -12.78 17.70
N ALA A 175 9.65 -13.62 16.81
CA ALA A 175 9.51 -15.05 17.02
C ALA A 175 9.71 -15.85 15.72
N PRO A 176 9.97 -17.17 15.81
CA PRO A 176 9.98 -18.04 14.64
C PRO A 176 8.66 -17.99 13.89
N THR A 177 8.72 -17.87 12.57
CA THR A 177 7.54 -17.84 11.70
C THR A 177 7.26 -19.24 11.13
N TRP A 178 6.06 -19.43 10.59
CA TRP A 178 5.67 -20.68 9.92
C TRP A 178 6.56 -21.02 8.69
N LYS A 179 7.23 -20.03 8.10
CA LYS A 179 8.21 -20.24 7.01
C LYS A 179 9.62 -20.56 7.51
N LYS A 180 9.78 -20.94 8.79
CA LYS A 180 11.08 -21.21 9.42
C LYS A 180 12.05 -20.03 9.35
N THR A 181 11.55 -18.81 9.37
CA THR A 181 12.31 -17.56 9.51
C THR A 181 12.04 -16.94 10.87
N PHE A 182 12.78 -15.89 11.25
CA PHE A 182 12.59 -15.19 12.54
C PHE A 182 12.14 -13.77 12.29
N GLY A 183 11.12 -13.29 13.04
CA GLY A 183 10.65 -11.92 12.91
C GLY A 183 9.21 -11.72 13.36
N PHE A 184 8.42 -11.04 12.52
CA PHE A 184 7.04 -10.64 12.78
C PHE A 184 6.09 -11.09 11.67
N HIS A 185 4.81 -11.19 11.98
CA HIS A 185 3.77 -11.59 11.03
C HIS A 185 2.60 -10.59 11.03
N PRO A 186 2.83 -9.30 10.63
CA PRO A 186 1.78 -8.30 10.61
C PRO A 186 0.64 -8.66 9.66
N LEU A 187 -0.58 -8.27 10.06
CA LEU A 187 -1.79 -8.34 9.26
C LEU A 187 -2.11 -6.93 8.75
N ALA A 188 -2.18 -6.76 7.45
CA ALA A 188 -2.37 -5.46 6.80
C ALA A 188 -3.69 -5.39 6.05
N ALA A 189 -4.33 -4.22 6.09
CA ALA A 189 -5.57 -3.93 5.37
C ALA A 189 -5.37 -2.76 4.41
N PHE A 190 -5.78 -2.93 3.16
CA PHE A 190 -5.62 -1.92 2.10
C PHE A 190 -6.95 -1.64 1.40
N ALA A 191 -7.25 -0.36 1.13
CA ALA A 191 -8.27 0.00 0.16
C ALA A 191 -7.71 -0.14 -1.26
N ASP A 192 -8.40 -0.89 -2.12
CA ASP A 192 -8.06 -1.03 -3.54
C ASP A 192 -8.76 0.08 -4.35
N HIS A 193 -8.00 0.92 -5.02
CA HIS A 193 -8.53 2.00 -5.87
C HIS A 193 -8.90 1.53 -7.30
N GLY A 194 -8.84 0.23 -7.55
CA GLY A 194 -9.19 -0.35 -8.84
C GLY A 194 -8.02 -0.48 -9.81
N ALA A 195 -8.34 -0.83 -11.05
CA ALA A 195 -7.36 -1.01 -12.11
C ALA A 195 -6.71 0.33 -12.52
N GLY A 196 -5.39 0.34 -12.71
CA GLY A 196 -4.66 1.54 -13.14
C GLY A 196 -4.51 2.61 -12.05
N ALA A 197 -4.86 2.30 -10.81
CA ALA A 197 -4.69 3.18 -9.66
C ALA A 197 -3.91 2.50 -8.53
N GLY A 198 -3.50 3.30 -7.56
CA GLY A 198 -2.83 2.83 -6.35
C GLY A 198 -3.78 2.13 -5.39
N GLY A 199 -3.46 2.24 -4.12
CA GLY A 199 -4.28 1.80 -2.99
C GLY A 199 -3.74 2.43 -1.72
N GLU A 200 -4.55 2.45 -0.68
CA GLU A 200 -4.20 3.07 0.60
C GLU A 200 -4.05 2.02 1.69
N ALA A 201 -3.01 2.14 2.51
CA ALA A 201 -2.84 1.31 3.70
C ALA A 201 -3.80 1.81 4.80
N LEU A 202 -4.87 1.08 5.07
CA LEU A 202 -5.85 1.45 6.10
C LEU A 202 -5.39 1.06 7.50
N ALA A 203 -4.79 -0.13 7.63
CA ALA A 203 -4.27 -0.62 8.90
C ALA A 203 -3.06 -1.53 8.68
N ILE A 204 -2.12 -1.52 9.59
CA ILE A 204 -1.07 -2.53 9.73
C ILE A 204 -1.04 -2.93 11.19
N LEU A 205 -1.60 -4.10 11.50
CA LEU A 205 -1.61 -4.68 12.83
C LEU A 205 -0.34 -5.50 13.03
N LEU A 206 0.61 -5.00 13.81
CA LEU A 206 1.84 -5.72 14.13
C LEU A 206 1.51 -6.91 15.04
N ARG A 207 2.05 -8.08 14.70
CA ARG A 207 1.88 -9.34 15.44
C ARG A 207 3.21 -10.04 15.62
N PRO A 208 3.39 -10.88 16.65
CA PRO A 208 4.55 -11.77 16.79
C PRO A 208 4.72 -12.67 15.56
N GLY A 209 5.94 -13.17 15.34
CA GLY A 209 6.25 -14.02 14.19
C GLY A 209 5.49 -15.34 14.17
N ASN A 210 5.15 -15.86 15.33
CA ASN A 210 4.38 -17.10 15.54
C ASN A 210 2.87 -16.89 15.58
N ALA A 211 2.36 -15.68 15.26
CA ALA A 211 0.93 -15.43 15.18
C ALA A 211 0.28 -16.35 14.12
N GLY A 212 -0.83 -16.96 14.48
CA GLY A 212 -1.58 -17.87 13.61
C GLY A 212 -2.13 -17.17 12.36
N SER A 213 -2.34 -17.94 11.30
CA SER A 213 -2.97 -17.42 10.08
C SER A 213 -4.48 -17.24 10.22
N ASN A 214 -5.15 -18.14 10.98
CA ASN A 214 -6.62 -18.22 11.08
C ASN A 214 -7.13 -17.65 12.41
N THR A 215 -6.62 -16.48 12.83
CA THR A 215 -7.05 -15.83 14.08
C THR A 215 -8.22 -14.87 13.79
N ALA A 216 -9.44 -15.32 14.09
CA ALA A 216 -10.66 -14.52 13.85
C ALA A 216 -10.61 -13.16 14.54
N GLY A 217 -10.17 -13.12 15.81
CA GLY A 217 -10.07 -11.87 16.58
C GLY A 217 -9.18 -10.82 15.94
N GLU A 218 -8.05 -11.23 15.38
CA GLU A 218 -7.10 -10.32 14.71
C GLU A 218 -7.62 -9.84 13.34
N HIS A 219 -8.31 -10.71 12.58
CA HIS A 219 -8.99 -10.29 11.35
C HIS A 219 -10.11 -9.29 11.64
N ILE A 220 -10.89 -9.51 12.71
CA ILE A 220 -11.93 -8.57 13.18
C ILE A 220 -11.28 -7.24 13.56
N GLU A 221 -10.17 -7.26 14.31
CA GLU A 221 -9.49 -6.02 14.71
C GLU A 221 -8.91 -5.26 13.49
N ALA A 222 -8.25 -5.95 12.57
CA ALA A 222 -7.75 -5.34 11.34
C ALA A 222 -8.89 -4.72 10.51
N ALA A 223 -10.03 -5.42 10.39
CA ALA A 223 -11.21 -4.90 9.71
C ALA A 223 -11.81 -3.68 10.44
N ARG A 224 -11.90 -3.70 11.78
CA ARG A 224 -12.37 -2.55 12.58
C ARG A 224 -11.49 -1.32 12.37
N LEU A 225 -10.17 -1.51 12.44
CA LEU A 225 -9.19 -0.46 12.22
C LEU A 225 -9.32 0.11 10.81
N ALA A 226 -9.42 -0.74 9.80
CA ALA A 226 -9.60 -0.33 8.42
C ALA A 226 -10.89 0.47 8.20
N LEU A 227 -12.02 -0.04 8.70
CA LEU A 227 -13.32 0.64 8.61
C LEU A 227 -13.31 2.00 9.32
N ALA A 228 -12.60 2.12 10.46
CA ALA A 228 -12.46 3.37 11.19
C ALA A 228 -11.73 4.44 10.39
N GLN A 229 -10.86 4.04 9.46
CA GLN A 229 -10.13 4.95 8.57
C GLN A 229 -10.99 5.50 7.43
N LEU A 230 -12.05 4.83 7.04
CA LEU A 230 -12.89 5.26 5.92
C LEU A 230 -13.88 6.37 6.31
N PRO A 231 -14.26 7.26 5.38
CA PRO A 231 -15.33 8.24 5.61
C PRO A 231 -16.62 7.55 6.07
N ARG A 232 -17.30 8.13 7.06
CA ARG A 232 -18.47 7.49 7.71
C ARG A 232 -19.55 7.03 6.73
N ARG A 233 -19.83 7.82 5.69
CA ARG A 233 -20.85 7.52 4.67
C ARG A 233 -20.51 6.28 3.84
N GLN A 234 -19.22 5.92 3.72
CA GLN A 234 -18.75 4.85 2.87
C GLN A 234 -18.53 3.53 3.62
N ARG A 235 -18.51 3.53 4.97
CA ARG A 235 -18.25 2.33 5.80
C ARG A 235 -19.20 1.17 5.58
N ARG A 236 -20.43 1.43 5.11
CA ARG A 236 -21.42 0.41 4.78
C ARG A 236 -21.28 -0.13 3.34
N ARG A 237 -20.48 0.53 2.52
CA ARG A 237 -20.28 0.20 1.11
C ARG A 237 -18.90 -0.42 0.88
N VAL A 238 -18.53 -1.31 1.78
CA VAL A 238 -17.22 -1.97 1.79
C VAL A 238 -17.40 -3.43 1.43
N LEU A 239 -16.48 -3.94 0.58
CA LEU A 239 -16.29 -5.34 0.30
C LEU A 239 -14.99 -5.79 0.96
N ILE A 240 -15.08 -6.56 2.03
CA ILE A 240 -13.90 -7.16 2.67
C ILE A 240 -13.46 -8.38 1.87
N ARG A 241 -12.18 -8.43 1.47
CA ARG A 241 -11.59 -9.58 0.80
C ARG A 241 -10.40 -10.10 1.60
N THR A 242 -10.33 -11.41 1.80
CA THR A 242 -9.18 -12.07 2.44
C THR A 242 -8.81 -13.35 1.70
N ASP A 243 -7.63 -13.88 1.98
CA ASP A 243 -7.28 -15.26 1.65
C ASP A 243 -8.02 -16.25 2.59
N SER A 244 -7.62 -17.52 2.55
CA SER A 244 -8.21 -18.56 3.41
C SER A 244 -7.91 -18.37 4.91
N GLY A 245 -6.95 -17.52 5.26
CA GLY A 245 -6.70 -17.16 6.66
C GLY A 245 -7.89 -16.47 7.35
N GLY A 246 -8.71 -15.73 6.57
CA GLY A 246 -9.94 -15.13 7.07
C GLY A 246 -11.17 -16.08 7.08
N GLY A 247 -11.04 -17.30 6.55
CA GLY A 247 -12.13 -18.25 6.40
C GLY A 247 -12.56 -18.93 7.73
N THR A 248 -12.97 -18.14 8.70
CA THR A 248 -13.40 -18.63 10.04
C THR A 248 -14.85 -18.26 10.32
N HIS A 249 -15.57 -19.12 11.09
CA HIS A 249 -16.97 -18.89 11.49
C HIS A 249 -17.15 -17.53 12.14
N ASP A 250 -16.29 -17.22 13.11
CA ASP A 250 -16.41 -15.99 13.90
C ASP A 250 -16.20 -14.74 13.05
N PHE A 251 -15.22 -14.76 12.11
CA PHE A 251 -14.97 -13.60 11.25
C PHE A 251 -16.10 -13.40 10.24
N LEU A 252 -16.57 -14.47 9.58
CA LEU A 252 -17.68 -14.35 8.64
C LEU A 252 -18.98 -13.99 9.34
N GLY A 253 -19.23 -14.55 10.53
CA GLY A 253 -20.36 -14.18 11.40
C GLY A 253 -20.33 -12.70 11.78
N TRP A 254 -19.15 -12.18 12.15
CA TRP A 254 -18.95 -10.77 12.47
C TRP A 254 -19.21 -9.87 11.24
N LEU A 255 -18.74 -10.24 10.04
CA LEU A 255 -18.98 -9.51 8.79
C LEU A 255 -20.47 -9.46 8.46
N ALA A 256 -21.14 -10.61 8.51
CA ALA A 256 -22.57 -10.74 8.23
C ALA A 256 -23.43 -9.94 9.24
N GLY A 257 -23.14 -10.05 10.54
CA GLY A 257 -23.80 -9.29 11.60
C GLY A 257 -23.68 -7.77 11.45
N ARG A 258 -22.62 -7.30 10.77
CA ARG A 258 -22.43 -5.87 10.42
C ARG A 258 -23.00 -5.50 9.05
N ARG A 259 -23.60 -6.44 8.34
CA ARG A 259 -24.12 -6.27 6.98
C ARG A 259 -23.06 -5.75 6.00
N LEU A 260 -21.80 -6.20 6.18
CA LEU A 260 -20.71 -5.91 5.27
C LEU A 260 -20.68 -6.92 4.13
N HIS A 261 -20.36 -6.45 2.93
CA HIS A 261 -20.08 -7.37 1.83
C HIS A 261 -18.73 -8.03 2.08
N TYR A 262 -18.63 -9.32 1.73
CA TYR A 262 -17.38 -10.05 1.86
C TYR A 262 -17.15 -11.03 0.72
N SER A 263 -15.88 -11.36 0.50
CA SER A 263 -15.41 -12.39 -0.42
C SER A 263 -14.12 -12.98 0.19
N VAL A 264 -14.27 -14.07 0.90
CA VAL A 264 -13.25 -14.65 1.79
C VAL A 264 -12.83 -16.00 1.26
N GLY A 265 -11.53 -16.20 1.06
CA GLY A 265 -10.99 -17.51 0.68
C GLY A 265 -11.35 -18.58 1.70
N MET A 266 -11.54 -19.80 1.24
CA MET A 266 -11.81 -20.98 2.08
C MET A 266 -10.74 -22.04 1.84
N ALA A 267 -10.23 -22.64 2.89
CA ALA A 267 -9.44 -23.86 2.77
C ALA A 267 -10.34 -24.98 2.27
N ILE A 268 -9.90 -25.77 1.31
CA ILE A 268 -10.64 -26.92 0.81
C ILE A 268 -10.53 -28.02 1.88
N THR A 269 -11.65 -28.38 2.47
CA THR A 269 -11.83 -29.53 3.36
C THR A 269 -12.11 -30.81 2.57
N GLU A 270 -12.07 -31.97 3.21
CA GLU A 270 -12.43 -33.24 2.58
C GLU A 270 -13.85 -33.22 2.02
N ASP A 271 -14.83 -32.76 2.78
CA ASP A 271 -16.22 -32.61 2.35
C ASP A 271 -16.35 -31.72 1.10
N MET A 272 -15.57 -30.61 1.06
CA MET A 272 -15.52 -29.75 -0.12
C MET A 272 -14.89 -30.45 -1.32
N ALA A 273 -13.82 -31.21 -1.11
CA ALA A 273 -13.17 -31.97 -2.18
C ALA A 273 -14.11 -33.03 -2.77
N GLU A 274 -14.83 -33.77 -1.92
CA GLU A 274 -15.85 -34.71 -2.35
C GLU A 274 -16.98 -34.02 -3.11
N ALA A 275 -17.51 -32.92 -2.59
CA ALA A 275 -18.56 -32.13 -3.26
C ALA A 275 -18.10 -31.62 -4.64
N ILE A 276 -16.85 -31.18 -4.78
CA ILE A 276 -16.28 -30.73 -6.06
C ILE A 276 -16.30 -31.85 -7.10
N LEU A 277 -15.97 -33.08 -6.71
CA LEU A 277 -15.93 -34.24 -7.61
C LEU A 277 -17.33 -34.68 -8.07
N THR A 278 -18.37 -34.33 -7.34
CA THR A 278 -19.78 -34.64 -7.76
C THR A 278 -20.35 -33.64 -8.75
N ILE A 279 -19.68 -32.50 -9.02
CA ILE A 279 -20.20 -31.49 -9.94
C ILE A 279 -20.11 -31.98 -11.40
N PRO A 280 -21.24 -32.14 -12.12
CA PRO A 280 -21.21 -32.54 -13.51
C PRO A 280 -20.54 -31.50 -14.41
N ASP A 281 -19.85 -31.93 -15.46
CA ASP A 281 -19.13 -31.02 -16.38
C ASP A 281 -19.99 -29.90 -16.96
N ARG A 282 -21.28 -30.14 -17.21
CA ARG A 282 -22.24 -29.17 -17.74
C ARG A 282 -22.54 -27.99 -16.78
N VAL A 283 -22.20 -28.11 -15.50
CA VAL A 283 -22.45 -27.08 -14.47
C VAL A 283 -21.31 -26.08 -14.39
N TRP A 284 -20.13 -26.43 -14.91
CA TRP A 284 -18.98 -25.56 -14.89
C TRP A 284 -19.12 -24.44 -15.94
N GLU A 285 -19.24 -23.20 -15.47
CA GLU A 285 -19.25 -22.00 -16.31
C GLU A 285 -17.82 -21.50 -16.58
N PRO A 286 -17.51 -20.93 -17.76
CA PRO A 286 -16.21 -20.33 -18.02
C PRO A 286 -15.91 -19.20 -17.05
N ALA A 287 -14.70 -19.19 -16.47
CA ALA A 287 -14.20 -18.05 -15.68
C ALA A 287 -13.79 -16.88 -16.58
N TYR A 288 -13.68 -15.66 -16.02
CA TYR A 288 -13.25 -14.48 -16.76
C TYR A 288 -11.77 -14.15 -16.52
N ASP A 289 -11.13 -13.56 -17.51
CA ASP A 289 -9.82 -12.93 -17.39
C ASP A 289 -9.92 -11.56 -16.70
N PRO A 290 -8.80 -10.85 -16.40
CA PRO A 290 -8.83 -9.51 -15.79
C PRO A 290 -9.62 -8.46 -16.60
N GLY A 291 -9.73 -8.65 -17.92
CA GLY A 291 -10.48 -7.79 -18.84
C GLY A 291 -11.96 -8.12 -18.96
N GLY A 292 -12.43 -9.18 -18.27
CA GLY A 292 -13.84 -9.63 -18.33
C GLY A 292 -14.16 -10.52 -19.52
N GLN A 293 -13.15 -11.00 -20.27
CA GLN A 293 -13.32 -11.97 -21.34
C GLN A 293 -13.18 -13.40 -20.79
N VAL A 294 -13.67 -14.40 -21.53
CA VAL A 294 -13.51 -15.80 -21.15
C VAL A 294 -12.04 -16.15 -20.98
N ARG A 295 -11.71 -16.74 -19.82
CA ARG A 295 -10.35 -17.21 -19.49
C ARG A 295 -10.20 -18.67 -19.91
N PRO A 296 -9.36 -18.97 -20.93
CA PRO A 296 -9.11 -20.35 -21.33
C PRO A 296 -8.53 -21.21 -20.18
N GLY A 297 -9.07 -22.42 -20.02
CA GLY A 297 -8.58 -23.36 -19.02
C GLY A 297 -8.96 -23.05 -17.57
N ALA A 298 -10.00 -22.21 -17.37
CA ALA A 298 -10.53 -21.93 -16.04
C ALA A 298 -12.07 -21.88 -16.07
N TRP A 299 -12.67 -22.46 -15.03
CA TRP A 299 -14.13 -22.56 -14.88
C TRP A 299 -14.51 -22.28 -13.42
N VAL A 300 -15.79 -21.97 -13.22
CA VAL A 300 -16.40 -21.70 -11.91
C VAL A 300 -17.66 -22.52 -11.73
N ALA A 301 -17.93 -22.92 -10.51
CA ALA A 301 -19.18 -23.56 -10.12
C ALA A 301 -19.58 -23.16 -8.70
N GLU A 302 -20.82 -23.40 -8.32
CA GLU A 302 -21.32 -23.13 -6.98
C GLU A 302 -21.41 -24.43 -6.15
N LEU A 303 -20.87 -24.39 -4.93
CA LEU A 303 -20.89 -25.48 -3.96
C LEU A 303 -21.99 -25.34 -2.90
N THR A 304 -22.68 -24.20 -2.82
CA THR A 304 -23.60 -23.85 -1.72
C THR A 304 -24.60 -24.94 -1.39
N GLY A 305 -25.24 -25.54 -2.40
CA GLY A 305 -26.25 -26.58 -2.23
C GLY A 305 -25.68 -27.97 -1.94
N LEU A 306 -24.37 -28.15 -2.03
CA LEU A 306 -23.68 -29.43 -1.82
C LEU A 306 -22.99 -29.52 -0.45
N LEU A 307 -22.98 -28.43 0.31
CA LEU A 307 -22.27 -28.31 1.58
C LEU A 307 -23.23 -28.09 2.75
N ASN A 308 -22.89 -28.61 3.92
CA ASN A 308 -23.60 -28.24 5.13
C ASN A 308 -23.11 -26.88 5.63
N LEU A 309 -23.88 -25.84 5.37
CA LEU A 309 -23.59 -24.47 5.76
C LEU A 309 -24.38 -23.99 6.98
N SER A 310 -25.00 -24.88 7.76
CA SER A 310 -25.86 -24.53 8.91
C SER A 310 -25.15 -23.74 10.02
N ALA A 311 -23.82 -23.93 10.17
CA ALA A 311 -22.99 -23.19 11.13
C ALA A 311 -22.43 -21.87 10.57
N TRP A 312 -22.68 -21.57 9.30
CA TRP A 312 -22.20 -20.36 8.62
C TRP A 312 -23.31 -19.30 8.53
N PRO A 313 -22.95 -18.04 8.20
CA PRO A 313 -23.96 -16.99 8.05
C PRO A 313 -25.04 -17.33 7.04
N GLU A 314 -26.29 -17.03 7.35
CA GLU A 314 -27.42 -17.25 6.46
C GLU A 314 -27.26 -16.56 5.10
N GLY A 315 -27.54 -17.28 4.05
CA GLY A 315 -27.41 -16.80 2.67
C GLY A 315 -25.96 -16.64 2.18
N MET A 316 -25.00 -17.24 2.92
CA MET A 316 -23.63 -17.37 2.43
C MET A 316 -23.58 -18.32 1.24
N ARG A 317 -22.85 -17.93 0.22
CA ARG A 317 -22.56 -18.76 -0.96
C ARG A 317 -21.10 -19.19 -0.93
N VAL A 318 -20.84 -20.41 -1.38
CA VAL A 318 -19.50 -20.95 -1.60
C VAL A 318 -19.31 -21.23 -3.08
N ILE A 319 -18.29 -20.61 -3.66
CA ILE A 319 -17.98 -20.70 -5.09
C ILE A 319 -16.59 -21.32 -5.22
N VAL A 320 -16.47 -22.24 -6.19
CA VAL A 320 -15.22 -22.90 -6.53
C VAL A 320 -14.77 -22.50 -7.93
N ARG A 321 -13.46 -22.25 -8.08
CA ARG A 321 -12.78 -22.13 -9.35
C ARG A 321 -11.96 -23.37 -9.60
N LYS A 322 -12.10 -23.94 -10.80
CA LYS A 322 -11.28 -25.01 -11.39
C LYS A 322 -10.38 -24.39 -12.43
N GLU A 323 -9.08 -24.60 -12.39
CA GLU A 323 -8.18 -24.08 -13.42
C GLU A 323 -7.06 -25.06 -13.73
N ARG A 324 -6.59 -25.06 -14.97
CA ARG A 324 -5.38 -25.77 -15.34
C ARG A 324 -4.19 -25.06 -14.70
N PRO A 325 -3.31 -25.78 -13.97
CA PRO A 325 -2.09 -25.20 -13.44
C PRO A 325 -1.26 -24.59 -14.57
N HIS A 326 -0.56 -23.50 -14.26
CA HIS A 326 0.38 -22.90 -15.22
C HIS A 326 1.46 -23.93 -15.59
N PRO A 327 1.91 -24.02 -16.86
CA PRO A 327 3.01 -24.87 -17.26
C PRO A 327 4.25 -24.65 -16.34
N GLY A 328 4.75 -25.74 -15.74
CA GLY A 328 5.84 -25.70 -14.76
C GLY A 328 5.41 -25.44 -13.30
N ALA A 329 4.13 -25.29 -13.01
CA ALA A 329 3.64 -25.21 -11.63
C ALA A 329 3.78 -26.56 -10.93
N GLN A 330 4.30 -26.57 -9.70
CA GLN A 330 4.29 -27.77 -8.85
C GLN A 330 2.84 -28.14 -8.50
N LEU A 331 2.49 -29.41 -8.70
CA LEU A 331 1.22 -29.96 -8.23
C LEU A 331 1.16 -29.89 -6.72
N ARG A 332 -0.01 -29.54 -6.18
CA ARG A 332 -0.30 -29.49 -4.75
C ARG A 332 -1.20 -30.66 -4.37
N PHE A 333 -1.21 -31.05 -3.11
CA PHE A 333 -2.11 -32.08 -2.61
C PHE A 333 -3.61 -31.79 -2.85
N THR A 334 -3.96 -30.51 -3.05
CA THR A 334 -5.32 -30.05 -3.37
C THR A 334 -5.60 -29.97 -4.87
N ASP A 335 -4.66 -30.40 -5.73
CA ASP A 335 -4.87 -30.46 -7.17
C ASP A 335 -5.51 -31.83 -7.49
N LEU A 336 -6.75 -31.83 -8.01
CA LEU A 336 -7.54 -33.01 -8.35
C LEU A 336 -7.66 -33.12 -9.88
N ASP A 337 -7.51 -34.29 -10.44
CA ASP A 337 -7.60 -34.56 -11.89
C ASP A 337 -6.82 -33.58 -12.77
N GLY A 338 -5.62 -33.24 -12.37
CA GLY A 338 -4.76 -32.29 -13.10
C GLY A 338 -5.24 -30.84 -13.07
N HIS A 339 -6.21 -30.50 -12.21
CA HIS A 339 -6.73 -29.16 -12.04
C HIS A 339 -6.46 -28.63 -10.63
N ARG A 340 -6.25 -27.32 -10.54
CA ARG A 340 -6.17 -26.59 -9.27
C ARG A 340 -7.52 -26.03 -8.90
N PHE A 341 -7.93 -26.24 -7.66
CA PHE A 341 -9.16 -25.70 -7.13
C PHE A 341 -8.88 -24.59 -6.11
N THR A 342 -9.77 -23.60 -6.10
CA THR A 342 -9.76 -22.50 -5.13
C THR A 342 -11.19 -22.18 -4.75
N CYS A 343 -11.51 -22.25 -3.45
CA CYS A 343 -12.84 -21.96 -2.94
C CYS A 343 -12.86 -20.59 -2.23
N PHE A 344 -13.99 -19.91 -2.31
CA PHE A 344 -14.25 -18.71 -1.52
C PHE A 344 -15.71 -18.59 -1.13
N ALA A 345 -15.96 -17.99 0.03
CA ALA A 345 -17.28 -17.66 0.54
C ALA A 345 -17.64 -16.20 0.23
N THR A 346 -18.90 -15.94 -0.06
CA THR A 346 -19.41 -14.57 -0.24
C THR A 346 -20.82 -14.41 0.30
N GLY A 347 -21.11 -13.25 0.92
CA GLY A 347 -22.47 -12.84 1.30
C GLY A 347 -23.26 -12.17 0.17
N THR A 348 -22.73 -12.13 -1.05
CA THR A 348 -23.42 -11.54 -2.20
C THR A 348 -24.44 -12.54 -2.75
N ARG A 349 -25.71 -12.28 -2.51
CA ARG A 349 -26.81 -13.21 -2.85
C ARG A 349 -27.05 -13.37 -4.36
N ARG A 350 -26.73 -12.38 -5.18
CA ARG A 350 -26.95 -12.33 -6.63
C ARG A 350 -25.66 -12.05 -7.39
N GLY A 351 -25.64 -12.34 -8.67
CA GLY A 351 -24.50 -12.10 -9.57
C GLY A 351 -24.02 -13.39 -10.23
N GLN A 352 -23.43 -13.26 -11.42
CA GLN A 352 -22.86 -14.37 -12.17
C GLN A 352 -21.63 -14.91 -11.42
N LEU A 353 -21.42 -16.21 -11.47
CA LEU A 353 -20.33 -16.88 -10.76
C LEU A 353 -18.96 -16.37 -11.23
N ALA A 354 -18.80 -16.17 -12.54
CA ALA A 354 -17.58 -15.69 -13.15
C ALA A 354 -17.22 -14.25 -12.70
N ASP A 355 -18.21 -13.36 -12.51
CA ASP A 355 -18.01 -12.01 -11.99
C ASP A 355 -17.60 -12.02 -10.51
N LEU A 356 -18.25 -12.87 -9.71
CA LEU A 356 -17.95 -13.02 -8.29
C LEU A 356 -16.54 -13.60 -8.10
N GLU A 357 -16.13 -14.55 -8.93
CA GLU A 357 -14.78 -15.10 -8.95
C GLU A 357 -13.75 -14.05 -9.36
N LEU A 358 -13.97 -13.35 -10.45
CA LEU A 358 -13.07 -12.28 -10.90
C LEU A 358 -12.91 -11.20 -9.83
N ARG A 359 -14.01 -10.81 -9.17
CA ARG A 359 -14.00 -9.87 -8.04
C ARG A 359 -13.17 -10.39 -6.87
N HIS A 360 -13.28 -11.68 -6.52
CA HIS A 360 -12.48 -12.33 -5.50
C HIS A 360 -11.00 -12.36 -5.90
N ARG A 361 -10.69 -12.84 -7.11
CA ARG A 361 -9.32 -13.01 -7.62
C ARG A 361 -8.56 -11.69 -7.72
N ARG A 362 -9.24 -10.55 -7.93
CA ARG A 362 -8.64 -9.21 -7.88
C ARG A 362 -8.04 -8.86 -6.50
N ARG A 363 -8.30 -9.68 -5.45
CA ARG A 363 -7.59 -9.62 -4.16
C ARG A 363 -6.07 -9.76 -4.32
N ALA A 364 -5.58 -10.45 -5.33
CA ALA A 364 -4.14 -10.58 -5.61
C ALA A 364 -3.40 -9.22 -5.67
N ARG A 365 -4.10 -8.12 -5.93
CA ARG A 365 -3.52 -6.78 -5.85
C ARG A 365 -3.05 -6.40 -4.44
N CYS A 366 -3.52 -7.08 -3.39
CA CYS A 366 -3.03 -6.90 -2.03
C CYS A 366 -1.53 -7.20 -1.91
N GLU A 367 -1.04 -8.20 -2.65
CA GLU A 367 0.39 -8.55 -2.68
C GLU A 367 1.24 -7.39 -3.20
N ASP A 368 0.76 -6.65 -4.22
CA ASP A 368 1.42 -5.44 -4.73
C ASP A 368 1.43 -4.32 -3.68
N ARG A 369 0.33 -4.18 -2.90
CA ARG A 369 0.25 -3.19 -1.81
C ARG A 369 1.18 -3.56 -0.66
N ILE A 370 1.27 -4.83 -0.30
CA ILE A 370 2.24 -5.32 0.69
C ILE A 370 3.67 -5.07 0.22
N ARG A 371 3.97 -5.34 -1.05
CA ARG A 371 5.29 -5.04 -1.64
C ARG A 371 5.59 -3.55 -1.59
N ALA A 372 4.62 -2.69 -1.92
CA ALA A 372 4.74 -1.25 -1.82
C ALA A 372 4.97 -0.78 -0.38
N ALA A 373 4.27 -1.34 0.60
CA ALA A 373 4.48 -1.04 2.02
C ALA A 373 5.87 -1.50 2.49
N LYS A 374 6.34 -2.68 2.06
CA LYS A 374 7.70 -3.15 2.33
C LYS A 374 8.76 -2.22 1.73
N ASP A 375 8.53 -1.72 0.53
CA ASP A 375 9.41 -0.73 -0.10
C ASP A 375 9.31 0.65 0.55
N THR A 376 8.35 0.87 1.46
CA THR A 376 8.12 2.14 2.17
C THR A 376 8.36 2.00 3.68
N GLY A 377 9.28 1.12 4.07
CA GLY A 377 9.75 0.97 5.46
C GLY A 377 9.17 -0.21 6.25
N LEU A 378 8.20 -1.00 5.70
CA LEU A 378 7.70 -2.20 6.39
C LEU A 378 8.69 -3.36 6.34
N ARG A 379 9.65 -3.35 5.43
CA ARG A 379 10.66 -4.41 5.32
C ARG A 379 11.57 -4.49 6.54
N ASN A 380 11.83 -3.35 7.16
CA ASN A 380 12.61 -3.21 8.36
C ASN A 380 11.76 -2.61 9.49
N LEU A 381 11.75 -3.28 10.65
CA LEU A 381 11.21 -2.71 11.89
C LEU A 381 12.42 -2.32 12.74
N PRO A 382 12.88 -1.04 12.65
CA PRO A 382 14.22 -0.67 13.09
C PRO A 382 14.37 -0.57 14.61
N LEU A 383 13.29 -0.65 15.37
CA LEU A 383 13.28 -0.39 16.81
C LEU A 383 13.30 -1.68 17.60
N HIS A 384 13.73 -1.64 18.87
CA HIS A 384 13.79 -2.80 19.73
C HIS A 384 12.42 -3.14 20.32
N GLY A 385 11.73 -2.14 20.90
CA GLY A 385 10.45 -2.34 21.58
C GLY A 385 9.29 -2.62 20.63
N PHE A 386 8.40 -3.53 21.02
CA PHE A 386 7.21 -3.89 20.23
C PHE A 386 6.29 -2.68 20.04
N GLY A 387 6.02 -1.93 21.11
CA GLY A 387 5.22 -0.70 21.04
C GLY A 387 5.81 0.37 20.11
N GLN A 388 7.13 0.50 20.11
CA GLN A 388 7.83 1.40 19.17
C GLN A 388 7.63 0.95 17.72
N ASN A 389 7.72 -0.36 17.45
CA ASN A 389 7.49 -0.91 16.11
C ASN A 389 6.01 -0.85 15.69
N GLN A 390 5.06 -0.88 16.63
CA GLN A 390 3.65 -0.57 16.33
C GLN A 390 3.49 0.88 15.85
N ILE A 391 4.14 1.85 16.48
CA ILE A 391 4.17 3.24 16.00
C ILE A 391 4.81 3.29 14.60
N TRP A 392 5.94 2.59 14.39
CA TRP A 392 6.59 2.54 13.09
C TRP A 392 5.67 2.00 11.98
N CYS A 393 4.93 0.92 12.23
CA CYS A 393 3.94 0.38 11.28
C CYS A 393 2.87 1.43 10.93
N GLU A 394 2.44 2.24 11.89
CA GLU A 394 1.50 3.33 11.66
C GLU A 394 2.09 4.44 10.78
N LEU A 395 3.39 4.78 10.98
CA LEU A 395 4.10 5.73 10.13
C LEU A 395 4.27 5.21 8.69
N VAL A 396 4.56 3.92 8.52
CA VAL A 396 4.62 3.26 7.20
C VAL A 396 3.27 3.35 6.50
N ALA A 397 2.18 3.03 7.20
CA ALA A 397 0.83 3.16 6.64
C ALA A 397 0.55 4.59 6.17
N MET A 398 0.91 5.60 6.97
CA MET A 398 0.77 7.02 6.60
C MET A 398 1.63 7.40 5.38
N ALA A 399 2.83 6.87 5.25
CA ALA A 399 3.70 7.16 4.10
C ALA A 399 3.11 6.57 2.81
N CYS A 400 2.54 5.36 2.87
CA CYS A 400 1.80 4.76 1.77
C CYS A 400 0.57 5.61 1.39
N GLU A 401 -0.19 6.10 2.39
CA GLU A 401 -1.36 6.97 2.18
C GLU A 401 -0.99 8.31 1.57
N LEU A 402 0.01 9.00 2.13
CA LEU A 402 0.48 10.29 1.60
C LEU A 402 0.87 10.15 0.13
N THR A 403 1.55 9.05 -0.23
CA THR A 403 1.91 8.73 -1.61
C THR A 403 0.67 8.48 -2.47
N ALA A 404 -0.30 7.70 -1.99
CA ALA A 404 -1.55 7.41 -2.71
C ALA A 404 -2.41 8.67 -2.90
N TRP A 405 -2.51 9.54 -1.89
CA TRP A 405 -3.22 10.83 -2.01
C TRP A 405 -2.52 11.75 -3.01
N MET A 406 -1.18 11.81 -2.98
CA MET A 406 -0.40 12.54 -3.97
C MET A 406 -0.70 12.03 -5.39
N GLN A 407 -0.70 10.72 -5.60
CA GLN A 407 -1.03 10.12 -6.89
C GLN A 407 -2.46 10.45 -7.34
N MET A 408 -3.42 10.36 -6.43
CA MET A 408 -4.84 10.60 -6.70
C MET A 408 -5.13 12.08 -7.01
N LEU A 409 -4.49 13.01 -6.30
CA LEU A 409 -4.76 14.46 -6.40
C LEU A 409 -3.91 15.16 -7.46
N ALA A 410 -2.71 14.65 -7.74
CA ALA A 410 -1.70 15.38 -8.50
C ALA A 410 -1.27 14.71 -9.80
N LEU A 411 -1.46 13.39 -9.96
CA LEU A 411 -0.94 12.66 -11.12
C LEU A 411 -2.05 12.15 -12.04
N ASP A 412 -1.73 12.01 -13.33
CA ASP A 412 -2.62 11.48 -14.35
C ASP A 412 -2.04 10.24 -15.01
N GLY A 413 -2.89 9.53 -15.76
CA GLY A 413 -2.53 8.38 -16.56
C GLY A 413 -1.79 7.30 -15.77
N PRO A 414 -0.79 6.64 -16.38
CA PRO A 414 -0.07 5.54 -15.73
C PRO A 414 0.67 5.92 -14.44
N ALA A 415 0.97 7.21 -14.23
CA ALA A 415 1.66 7.66 -13.03
C ALA A 415 0.83 7.50 -11.75
N ARG A 416 -0.50 7.42 -11.86
CA ARG A 416 -1.40 7.15 -10.74
C ARG A 416 -1.21 5.76 -10.12
N ALA A 417 -0.60 4.83 -10.86
CA ALA A 417 -0.33 3.46 -10.42
C ALA A 417 1.17 3.16 -10.23
N TRP A 418 2.06 4.17 -10.30
CA TRP A 418 3.48 3.93 -10.11
C TRP A 418 3.78 3.44 -8.70
N GLU A 419 4.56 2.37 -8.63
CA GLU A 419 5.08 1.83 -7.37
C GLU A 419 6.06 2.81 -6.70
N PRO A 420 6.28 2.70 -5.37
CA PRO A 420 7.15 3.62 -4.62
C PRO A 420 8.54 3.79 -5.22
N LYS A 421 9.17 2.71 -5.68
CA LYS A 421 10.50 2.78 -6.33
C LYS A 421 10.49 3.62 -7.59
N ARG A 422 9.44 3.50 -8.40
CA ARG A 422 9.28 4.28 -9.63
C ARG A 422 9.00 5.76 -9.33
N LEU A 423 8.19 6.04 -8.31
CA LEU A 423 7.94 7.42 -7.85
C LEU A 423 9.21 8.07 -7.34
N ARG A 424 10.01 7.36 -6.54
CA ARG A 424 11.30 7.86 -6.06
C ARG A 424 12.22 8.20 -7.21
N LEU A 425 12.41 7.26 -8.14
CA LEU A 425 13.28 7.47 -9.29
C LEU A 425 12.82 8.64 -10.18
N ARG A 426 11.51 8.75 -10.45
CA ARG A 426 11.01 9.66 -11.47
C ARG A 426 10.57 11.01 -10.93
N MET A 427 9.98 11.04 -9.74
CA MET A 427 9.39 12.25 -9.16
C MET A 427 10.24 12.80 -8.02
N PHE A 428 10.65 11.97 -7.06
CA PHE A 428 11.25 12.51 -5.83
C PHE A 428 12.74 12.83 -5.98
N SER A 429 13.50 12.03 -6.73
CA SER A 429 14.94 12.21 -6.96
C SER A 429 15.26 13.27 -8.02
N ALA A 430 14.31 14.11 -8.41
CA ALA A 430 14.58 15.21 -9.32
C ALA A 430 15.56 16.19 -8.67
N ALA A 431 16.65 16.52 -9.39
CA ALA A 431 17.57 17.56 -8.97
C ALA A 431 16.97 18.93 -9.21
N GLY A 432 17.24 19.85 -8.32
CA GLY A 432 16.80 21.24 -8.44
C GLY A 432 17.76 22.23 -7.81
N ARG A 433 17.49 23.51 -8.02
CA ARG A 433 18.20 24.61 -7.39
C ARG A 433 17.21 25.60 -6.80
N LEU A 434 17.41 25.94 -5.52
CA LEU A 434 16.68 27.01 -4.87
C LEU A 434 17.32 28.36 -5.19
N ALA A 435 16.54 29.25 -5.74
CA ALA A 435 16.94 30.62 -6.06
C ALA A 435 15.99 31.61 -5.35
N ARG A 436 16.54 32.57 -4.66
CA ARG A 436 15.79 33.67 -4.06
C ARG A 436 15.77 34.86 -5.01
N SER A 437 14.60 35.35 -5.33
CA SER A 437 14.43 36.57 -6.13
C SER A 437 13.46 37.49 -5.36
N GLY A 438 14.02 38.53 -4.73
CA GLY A 438 13.28 39.38 -3.80
C GLY A 438 12.74 38.57 -2.63
N ARG A 439 11.42 38.66 -2.40
CA ARG A 439 10.72 37.92 -1.32
C ARG A 439 10.29 36.50 -1.72
N ARG A 440 10.52 36.07 -2.99
CA ARG A 440 10.07 34.77 -3.50
C ARG A 440 11.21 33.76 -3.50
N LEU A 441 10.97 32.58 -2.98
CA LEU A 441 11.80 31.41 -3.14
C LEU A 441 11.30 30.61 -4.36
N ARG A 442 12.19 30.34 -5.31
CA ARG A 442 11.89 29.58 -6.53
C ARG A 442 12.68 28.29 -6.55
N LEU A 443 12.01 27.16 -6.69
CA LEU A 443 12.64 25.88 -6.96
C LEU A 443 12.71 25.69 -8.48
N ARG A 444 13.93 25.66 -9.02
CA ARG A 444 14.20 25.38 -10.42
C ARG A 444 14.63 23.93 -10.57
N LEU A 445 13.85 23.13 -11.26
CA LEU A 445 14.18 21.75 -11.57
C LEU A 445 15.22 21.68 -12.68
N ALA A 446 16.01 20.61 -12.75
CA ALA A 446 16.90 20.34 -13.86
C ALA A 446 16.08 20.25 -15.17
N ALA A 447 16.37 21.09 -16.14
CA ALA A 447 15.62 21.18 -17.40
C ALA A 447 15.67 19.88 -18.21
N THR A 448 16.74 19.11 -18.06
CA THR A 448 16.96 17.81 -18.73
C THR A 448 16.29 16.65 -18.02
N TRP A 449 15.64 16.88 -16.85
CA TRP A 449 14.97 15.80 -16.13
C TRP A 449 13.73 15.33 -16.90
N PRO A 450 13.62 14.07 -17.31
CA PRO A 450 12.55 13.61 -18.22
C PRO A 450 11.12 13.83 -17.68
N TRP A 451 10.96 13.88 -16.35
CA TRP A 451 9.66 14.08 -15.69
C TRP A 451 9.50 15.47 -15.05
N ALA A 452 10.33 16.45 -15.41
CA ALA A 452 10.27 17.80 -14.85
C ALA A 452 8.92 18.47 -15.08
N THR A 453 8.37 18.36 -16.28
CA THR A 453 7.05 18.90 -16.65
C THR A 453 5.94 18.26 -15.81
N GLN A 454 5.98 16.94 -15.65
CA GLN A 454 4.99 16.20 -14.85
C GLN A 454 5.07 16.59 -13.37
N LEU A 455 6.28 16.72 -12.82
CA LEU A 455 6.49 17.15 -11.43
C LEU A 455 6.00 18.59 -11.22
N THR A 456 6.30 19.49 -12.14
CA THR A 456 5.83 20.88 -12.07
C THR A 456 4.31 20.95 -12.11
N ALA A 457 3.67 20.22 -13.03
CA ALA A 457 2.21 20.15 -13.14
C ALA A 457 1.58 19.60 -11.86
N ALA A 458 2.17 18.56 -11.28
CA ALA A 458 1.70 17.98 -10.01
C ALA A 458 1.74 18.98 -8.85
N ILE A 459 2.85 19.71 -8.71
CA ILE A 459 2.99 20.74 -7.66
C ILE A 459 1.99 21.87 -7.89
N THR A 460 1.85 22.38 -9.11
CA THR A 460 0.90 23.45 -9.44
C THR A 460 -0.54 23.03 -9.13
N ARG A 461 -0.89 21.80 -9.45
CA ARG A 461 -2.23 21.25 -9.19
C ARG A 461 -2.52 21.19 -7.69
N LEU A 462 -1.57 20.74 -6.87
CA LEU A 462 -1.72 20.73 -5.42
C LEU A 462 -1.80 22.15 -4.83
N GLN A 463 -1.01 23.09 -5.35
CA GLN A 463 -1.01 24.48 -4.89
C GLN A 463 -2.31 25.21 -5.20
N ALA A 464 -3.10 24.75 -6.16
CA ALA A 464 -4.43 25.29 -6.45
C ALA A 464 -5.47 24.94 -5.37
N PHE A 465 -5.25 23.90 -4.57
CA PHE A 465 -6.13 23.56 -3.46
C PHE A 465 -5.85 24.42 -2.23
N ALA A 466 -6.93 24.83 -1.53
CA ALA A 466 -6.80 25.47 -0.23
C ALA A 466 -6.13 24.53 0.79
N PRO A 467 -5.38 25.06 1.78
CA PRO A 467 -4.83 24.24 2.84
C PRO A 467 -5.93 23.56 3.66
N GLY A 468 -5.62 22.34 4.14
CA GLY A 468 -6.47 21.54 5.01
C GLY A 468 -6.30 21.86 6.49
#